data_d36d486300a50441cb0f2b3966f6d8af
#
_entry.id   d36d486300a50441cb0f2b3966f6d8af
#
_cell.length_a   1.000
_cell.length_b   1.000
_cell.length_c   1.000
_cell.angle_alpha   90.00
_cell.angle_beta   90.00
_cell.angle_gamma   90.00
#
_symmetry.space_group_name_H-M   'P 1'
#
loop_
_entity.id
_entity.type
_entity.pdbx_description
1 polymer ?
#
loop_
_entity_poly.entity_id
_entity_poly.type
_entity_poly.pdbx_seq_one_letter_code
_entity_poly.pdbx_strand_id
1 'polypeptide(L)'
;MSSIIRINNIYTSPVIRWIIADESLWKDSNYETLLLYKKGNFQSQFNQKSIYYSESRKLKEGQFYLSLFHFEDTNLQKSATSASEGGITTNGMRSFYYQYLVDESVNGYQLVKKIEIPDITTNDCMAMPYGGNVIISIGALKEFREYNSKGEIMSKYYMNDTNFSNPIFKYTMGRYWF
;
A
#
# COMPACT_ATOMS: atom_id res chain seq x y z
N MET A 1 4.37 10.50 7.97
CA MET A 1 3.54 11.08 6.89
C MET A 1 3.41 10.05 5.79
N SER A 2 2.20 9.66 5.41
CA SER A 2 1.96 8.56 4.46
C SER A 2 1.55 9.12 3.11
N SER A 3 2.52 9.36 2.24
CA SER A 3 2.29 9.96 0.93
C SER A 3 2.92 9.11 -0.18
N ILE A 4 2.28 9.08 -1.34
CA ILE A 4 2.81 8.51 -2.58
C ILE A 4 3.12 9.69 -3.49
N ILE A 5 4.35 9.77 -3.96
CA ILE A 5 4.82 10.91 -4.75
C ILE A 5 5.34 10.39 -6.09
N ARG A 6 4.85 10.95 -7.19
CA ARG A 6 5.44 10.74 -8.51
C ARG A 6 6.46 11.82 -8.80
N ILE A 7 7.67 11.40 -9.13
CA ILE A 7 8.75 12.29 -9.53
C ILE A 7 9.12 11.98 -10.99
N ASN A 8 9.10 13.01 -11.83
CA ASN A 8 9.58 12.94 -13.22
C ASN A 8 11.04 13.35 -13.27
N ASN A 9 11.74 12.93 -14.34
CA ASN A 9 13.13 13.35 -14.66
C ASN A 9 14.13 13.10 -13.52
N ILE A 10 14.00 11.98 -12.83
CA ILE A 10 14.75 11.66 -11.61
C ILE A 10 16.28 11.74 -11.78
N TYR A 11 16.79 11.51 -13.00
CA TYR A 11 18.23 11.51 -13.30
C TYR A 11 18.77 12.84 -13.85
N THR A 12 17.89 13.82 -14.15
CA THR A 12 18.30 15.10 -14.75
C THR A 12 17.85 16.28 -13.89
N SER A 13 16.59 16.63 -13.97
CA SER A 13 15.97 17.71 -13.20
C SER A 13 14.70 17.16 -12.54
N PRO A 14 14.82 16.56 -11.34
CA PRO A 14 13.68 15.93 -10.70
C PRO A 14 12.58 16.95 -10.36
N VAL A 15 11.36 16.65 -10.80
CA VAL A 15 10.17 17.47 -10.56
C VAL A 15 9.06 16.59 -10.01
N ILE A 16 8.44 17.03 -8.92
CA ILE A 16 7.25 16.37 -8.37
C ILE A 16 6.10 16.60 -9.35
N ARG A 17 5.53 15.53 -9.85
CA ARG A 17 4.40 15.56 -10.79
C ARG A 17 3.07 15.64 -10.08
N TRP A 18 2.87 14.79 -9.08
CA TRP A 18 1.68 14.75 -8.24
C TRP A 18 1.95 14.00 -6.92
N ILE A 19 1.00 14.15 -5.99
CA ILE A 19 1.02 13.55 -4.66
C ILE A 19 -0.34 12.91 -4.37
N ILE A 20 -0.33 11.68 -3.84
CA ILE A 20 -1.49 11.03 -3.23
C ILE A 20 -1.24 10.99 -1.72
N ALA A 21 -2.02 11.72 -0.96
CA ALA A 21 -1.91 11.80 0.50
C ALA A 21 -3.24 12.23 1.11
N ASP A 22 -3.30 12.25 2.43
CA ASP A 22 -4.35 12.97 3.15
C ASP A 22 -4.16 14.47 2.96
N GLU A 23 -5.18 15.17 2.48
CA GLU A 23 -5.12 16.61 2.17
C GLU A 23 -4.72 17.43 3.39
N SER A 24 -5.17 17.04 4.59
CA SER A 24 -4.88 17.76 5.84
C SER A 24 -3.38 17.81 6.15
N LEU A 25 -2.60 16.87 5.63
CA LEU A 25 -1.14 16.80 5.86
C LEU A 25 -0.35 17.77 4.97
N TRP A 26 -0.96 18.24 3.88
CA TRP A 26 -0.30 19.07 2.86
C TRP A 26 -0.97 20.44 2.69
N LYS A 27 -2.04 20.69 3.44
CA LYS A 27 -2.73 21.98 3.47
C LYS A 27 -1.74 23.09 3.81
N ASP A 28 -1.90 24.21 3.15
CA ASP A 28 -1.04 25.40 3.31
C ASP A 28 0.45 25.17 2.95
N SER A 29 0.78 24.06 2.30
CA SER A 29 2.12 23.81 1.77
C SER A 29 2.26 24.28 0.32
N ASN A 30 3.50 24.54 -0.12
CA ASN A 30 3.79 24.87 -1.53
C ASN A 30 3.46 23.72 -2.51
N TYR A 31 3.08 22.55 -2.00
CA TYR A 31 2.79 21.35 -2.78
C TYR A 31 1.31 20.99 -2.80
N GLU A 32 0.45 21.77 -2.16
CA GLU A 32 -0.99 21.51 -2.09
C GLU A 32 -1.63 21.38 -3.47
N THR A 33 -1.20 22.21 -4.43
CA THR A 33 -1.68 22.15 -5.83
C THR A 33 -1.29 20.90 -6.60
N LEU A 34 -0.35 20.10 -6.07
CA LEU A 34 0.09 18.84 -6.66
C LEU A 34 -0.67 17.63 -6.10
N LEU A 35 -1.54 17.83 -5.13
CA LEU A 35 -2.39 16.75 -4.62
C LEU A 35 -3.37 16.28 -5.69
N LEU A 36 -3.42 14.97 -5.88
CA LEU A 36 -4.48 14.38 -6.68
C LEU A 36 -5.78 14.38 -5.88
N TYR A 37 -6.86 14.77 -6.54
CA TYR A 37 -8.19 14.76 -5.95
C TYR A 37 -8.65 13.33 -5.64
N LYS A 38 -9.04 13.09 -4.40
CA LYS A 38 -9.59 11.81 -3.95
C LYS A 38 -11.05 11.68 -4.34
N LYS A 39 -11.35 10.79 -5.28
CA LYS A 39 -12.70 10.53 -5.74
C LYS A 39 -13.35 9.40 -4.95
N GLY A 40 -14.35 9.73 -4.17
CA GLY A 40 -15.10 8.79 -3.33
C GLY A 40 -14.73 8.86 -1.84
N ASN A 41 -15.55 8.18 -1.02
CA ASN A 41 -15.37 8.14 0.43
C ASN A 41 -14.65 6.84 0.83
N PHE A 42 -13.36 6.92 1.05
CA PHE A 42 -12.53 5.83 1.57
C PHE A 42 -11.42 6.40 2.45
N GLN A 43 -10.89 5.60 3.34
CA GLN A 43 -9.78 6.00 4.19
C GLN A 43 -8.50 6.12 3.36
N SER A 44 -7.76 7.21 3.54
CA SER A 44 -6.44 7.37 2.92
C SER A 44 -5.47 6.34 3.47
N GLN A 45 -4.49 5.97 2.65
CA GLN A 45 -3.46 5.02 3.08
C GLN A 45 -2.67 5.55 4.27
N PHE A 46 -2.31 4.65 5.16
CA PHE A 46 -1.44 4.95 6.30
C PHE A 46 -0.35 3.87 6.41
N ASN A 47 0.89 4.28 6.67
CA ASN A 47 2.03 3.36 6.79
C ASN A 47 2.13 2.35 5.63
N GLN A 48 1.96 2.86 4.39
CA GLN A 48 1.95 2.04 3.19
C GLN A 48 3.29 1.37 2.93
N LYS A 49 3.21 0.17 2.36
CA LYS A 49 4.34 -0.64 1.91
C LYS A 49 4.10 -1.12 0.48
N SER A 50 5.16 -1.51 -0.21
CA SER A 50 5.13 -2.22 -1.49
C SER A 50 4.22 -1.60 -2.54
N ILE A 51 4.46 -0.34 -2.89
CA ILE A 51 3.73 0.30 -3.99
C ILE A 51 4.11 -0.38 -5.30
N TYR A 52 3.09 -0.83 -6.03
CA TYR A 52 3.24 -1.49 -7.32
C TYR A 52 2.43 -0.75 -8.39
N TYR A 53 3.11 -0.34 -9.45
CA TYR A 53 2.52 0.29 -10.63
C TYR A 53 2.14 -0.78 -11.66
N SER A 54 0.95 -0.65 -12.27
CA SER A 54 0.55 -1.51 -13.38
C SER A 54 -0.37 -0.79 -14.36
N GLU A 55 -0.21 -1.11 -15.63
CA GLU A 55 -1.07 -0.68 -16.72
C GLU A 55 -1.99 -1.81 -17.17
N SER A 56 -3.05 -1.46 -17.85
CA SER A 56 -3.96 -2.41 -18.50
C SER A 56 -4.42 -1.84 -19.84
N ARG A 57 -4.52 -2.70 -20.84
CA ARG A 57 -5.08 -2.32 -22.17
C ARG A 57 -6.53 -1.83 -22.10
N LYS A 58 -7.22 -2.04 -20.99
CA LYS A 58 -8.60 -1.58 -20.77
C LYS A 58 -8.66 -0.15 -20.24
N LEU A 59 -7.54 0.42 -19.83
CA LEU A 59 -7.45 1.77 -19.30
C LEU A 59 -7.25 2.77 -20.45
N LYS A 60 -7.73 3.99 -20.21
CA LYS A 60 -7.49 5.12 -21.12
C LYS A 60 -6.06 5.63 -20.95
N GLU A 61 -5.59 6.40 -21.92
CA GLU A 61 -4.33 7.12 -21.79
C GLU A 61 -4.31 8.00 -20.53
N GLY A 62 -3.20 8.01 -19.80
CA GLY A 62 -3.08 8.72 -18.54
C GLY A 62 -3.70 7.99 -17.33
N GLN A 63 -4.29 6.81 -17.53
CA GLN A 63 -4.82 5.97 -16.46
C GLN A 63 -3.90 4.79 -16.15
N PHE A 64 -3.75 4.48 -14.88
CA PHE A 64 -2.99 3.31 -14.41
C PHE A 64 -3.45 2.89 -13.01
N TYR A 65 -3.05 1.70 -12.60
CA TYR A 65 -3.29 1.22 -11.25
C TYR A 65 -2.06 1.40 -10.36
N LEU A 66 -2.30 1.83 -9.12
CA LEU A 66 -1.34 1.73 -8.02
C LEU A 66 -1.88 0.77 -6.97
N SER A 67 -1.13 -0.28 -6.72
CA SER A 67 -1.46 -1.27 -5.70
C SER A 67 -0.52 -1.10 -4.52
N LEU A 68 -1.05 -1.22 -3.32
CA LEU A 68 -0.28 -1.06 -2.10
C LEU A 68 -0.83 -1.92 -0.96
N PHE A 69 0.04 -2.24 -0.03
CA PHE A 69 -0.31 -2.81 1.25
C PHE A 69 -0.17 -1.73 2.32
N HIS A 70 -1.16 -1.60 3.20
CA HIS A 70 -1.09 -0.62 4.27
C HIS A 70 -1.82 -1.09 5.53
N PHE A 71 -1.59 -0.38 6.62
CA PHE A 71 -2.26 -0.61 7.89
C PHE A 71 -3.28 0.50 8.14
N GLU A 72 -4.46 0.14 8.64
CA GLU A 72 -5.40 1.05 9.27
C GLU A 72 -5.27 0.89 10.78
N ASP A 73 -4.95 1.97 11.47
CA ASP A 73 -5.07 2.00 12.93
C ASP A 73 -6.46 2.53 13.29
N THR A 74 -7.32 1.62 13.70
CA THR A 74 -8.69 1.98 14.09
C THR A 74 -8.74 2.81 15.38
N ASN A 75 -7.65 2.89 16.13
CA ASN A 75 -7.56 3.69 17.35
C ASN A 75 -7.09 5.12 17.08
N LEU A 76 -6.35 5.38 15.99
CA LEU A 76 -5.94 6.75 15.63
C LEU A 76 -7.13 7.64 15.24
N GLN A 77 -8.27 7.09 14.87
CA GLN A 77 -9.49 7.88 14.69
C GLN A 77 -10.06 8.43 16.00
N LYS A 78 -9.60 7.94 17.15
CA LYS A 78 -10.12 8.38 18.47
C LYS A 78 -9.18 9.29 19.25
N SER A 79 -7.95 9.50 18.83
CA SER A 79 -6.96 10.19 19.65
C SER A 79 -5.97 11.03 18.83
N ALA A 80 -6.46 12.16 18.32
CA ALA A 80 -5.58 13.26 17.91
C ALA A 80 -4.99 14.02 19.12
N THR A 81 -5.16 13.55 20.36
CA THR A 81 -4.90 14.35 21.57
C THR A 81 -4.04 13.70 22.64
N SER A 82 -3.34 12.59 22.40
CA SER A 82 -2.35 12.16 23.40
C SER A 82 -1.15 11.42 22.77
N ALA A 83 -0.06 12.16 22.60
CA ALA A 83 1.25 11.58 22.52
C ALA A 83 1.61 11.03 23.91
N SER A 84 1.52 9.75 24.12
CA SER A 84 2.16 9.06 25.24
C SER A 84 2.92 7.86 24.72
N GLU A 85 4.21 7.86 24.99
CA GLU A 85 5.12 6.73 24.85
C GLU A 85 4.51 5.48 25.49
N GLY A 86 4.37 4.43 24.71
CA GLY A 86 3.94 3.15 25.28
C GLY A 86 3.45 2.19 24.20
N GLY A 87 4.21 1.14 24.02
CA GLY A 87 3.94 -0.13 23.39
C GLY A 87 2.74 -0.23 22.43
N ILE A 88 3.01 -0.50 21.19
CA ILE A 88 2.01 -0.83 20.17
C ILE A 88 1.27 -2.08 20.64
N THR A 89 0.13 -1.89 21.26
CA THR A 89 -0.82 -2.98 21.47
C THR A 89 -1.48 -3.28 20.13
N THR A 90 -1.41 -4.52 19.68
CA THR A 90 -1.95 -5.01 18.41
C THR A 90 -3.49 -4.98 18.32
N ASN A 91 -4.16 -4.51 19.35
CA ASN A 91 -5.62 -4.39 19.41
C ASN A 91 -6.09 -3.15 18.65
N GLY A 92 -6.45 -3.34 17.37
CA GLY A 92 -7.04 -2.29 16.55
C GLY A 92 -6.32 -2.02 15.21
N MET A 93 -5.20 -2.65 14.95
CA MET A 93 -4.54 -2.54 13.63
C MET A 93 -5.16 -3.54 12.65
N ARG A 94 -5.57 -3.03 11.49
CA ARG A 94 -6.04 -3.84 10.37
C ARG A 94 -5.14 -3.63 9.18
N SER A 95 -4.88 -4.69 8.46
CA SER A 95 -4.07 -4.67 7.25
C SER A 95 -4.95 -4.77 6.03
N PHE A 96 -4.60 -3.99 5.00
CA PHE A 96 -5.36 -3.94 3.76
C PHE A 96 -4.44 -3.93 2.55
N TYR A 97 -4.90 -4.59 1.51
CA TYR A 97 -4.45 -4.36 0.16
C TYR A 97 -5.41 -3.37 -0.51
N TYR A 98 -4.86 -2.28 -1.02
CA TYR A 98 -5.58 -1.29 -1.83
C TYR A 98 -5.08 -1.31 -3.27
N GLN A 99 -6.01 -1.06 -4.18
CA GLN A 99 -5.69 -0.72 -5.56
C GLN A 99 -6.41 0.56 -5.92
N TYR A 100 -5.63 1.57 -6.26
CA TYR A 100 -6.13 2.82 -6.79
C TYR A 100 -6.12 2.80 -8.31
N LEU A 101 -7.18 3.32 -8.93
CA LEU A 101 -7.14 3.81 -10.29
C LEU A 101 -6.75 5.28 -10.24
N VAL A 102 -5.59 5.60 -10.78
CA VAL A 102 -5.13 6.98 -10.97
C VAL A 102 -5.49 7.41 -12.38
N ASP A 103 -5.98 8.63 -12.51
CA ASP A 103 -6.31 9.27 -13.78
C ASP A 103 -5.67 10.66 -13.81
N GLU A 104 -4.54 10.75 -14.51
CA GLU A 104 -3.79 12.02 -14.64
C GLU A 104 -4.51 13.07 -15.49
N SER A 105 -5.43 12.66 -16.36
CA SER A 105 -6.18 13.59 -17.21
C SER A 105 -7.15 14.47 -16.42
N VAL A 106 -7.58 14.00 -15.25
CA VAL A 106 -8.48 14.74 -14.34
C VAL A 106 -7.83 15.03 -13.00
N ASN A 107 -6.52 14.83 -12.86
CA ASN A 107 -5.77 14.99 -11.61
C ASN A 107 -6.43 14.30 -10.41
N GLY A 108 -6.87 13.05 -10.60
CA GLY A 108 -7.64 12.36 -9.58
C GLY A 108 -7.28 10.89 -9.40
N TYR A 109 -7.73 10.32 -8.27
CA TYR A 109 -7.62 8.89 -8.01
C TYR A 109 -8.84 8.37 -7.26
N GLN A 110 -9.12 7.08 -7.42
CA GLN A 110 -10.21 6.39 -6.74
C GLN A 110 -9.80 5.00 -6.29
N LEU A 111 -10.36 4.55 -5.19
CA LEU A 111 -10.18 3.17 -4.72
C LEU A 111 -11.05 2.23 -5.57
N VAL A 112 -10.43 1.29 -6.26
CA VAL A 112 -11.13 0.30 -7.11
C VAL A 112 -11.12 -1.10 -6.53
N LYS A 113 -10.21 -1.38 -5.59
CA LYS A 113 -10.16 -2.66 -4.89
C LYS A 113 -9.67 -2.46 -3.46
N LYS A 114 -10.38 -3.05 -2.51
CA LYS A 114 -9.98 -3.17 -1.09
C LYS A 114 -10.12 -4.63 -0.69
N ILE A 115 -9.04 -5.19 -0.15
CA ILE A 115 -9.05 -6.51 0.46
C ILE A 115 -8.55 -6.36 1.89
N GLU A 116 -9.36 -6.74 2.86
CA GLU A 116 -8.92 -6.86 4.24
C GLU A 116 -8.11 -8.14 4.38
N ILE A 117 -6.94 -8.03 5.00
CA ILE A 117 -6.02 -9.12 5.23
C ILE A 117 -6.03 -9.39 6.73
N PRO A 118 -6.85 -10.33 7.18
CA PRO A 118 -6.90 -10.67 8.60
C PRO A 118 -5.57 -11.29 9.05
N ASP A 119 -5.28 -11.21 10.30
CA ASP A 119 -4.13 -11.84 10.98
C ASP A 119 -2.74 -11.33 10.58
N ILE A 120 -2.66 -10.25 9.80
CA ILE A 120 -1.37 -9.63 9.48
C ILE A 120 -1.28 -8.28 10.18
N THR A 121 -0.49 -8.24 11.23
CA THR A 121 -0.23 -7.03 12.03
C THR A 121 1.22 -6.59 11.97
N THR A 122 2.02 -7.16 11.05
CA THR A 122 3.46 -6.90 11.01
C THR A 122 3.80 -5.87 9.93
N ASN A 123 4.82 -5.06 10.21
CA ASN A 123 5.35 -4.06 9.28
C ASN A 123 6.16 -4.68 8.12
N ASP A 124 6.41 -5.99 8.14
CA ASP A 124 7.28 -6.69 7.20
C ASP A 124 6.48 -7.41 6.09
N CYS A 125 5.46 -6.73 5.56
CA CYS A 125 4.63 -7.27 4.52
C CYS A 125 4.82 -6.53 3.20
N MET A 126 4.82 -7.28 2.12
CA MET A 126 4.78 -6.76 0.75
C MET A 126 3.65 -7.43 0.00
N ALA A 127 2.88 -6.64 -0.74
CA ALA A 127 1.79 -7.14 -1.56
C ALA A 127 2.08 -6.92 -3.04
N MET A 128 1.80 -7.94 -3.84
CA MET A 128 1.96 -7.90 -5.30
C MET A 128 0.70 -8.44 -5.98
N PRO A 129 0.12 -7.71 -6.94
CA PRO A 129 -0.99 -8.22 -7.73
C PRO A 129 -0.54 -9.41 -8.60
N TYR A 130 -1.38 -10.45 -8.67
CA TYR A 130 -1.09 -11.66 -9.42
C TYR A 130 -2.36 -12.23 -10.06
N GLY A 131 -2.54 -12.08 -11.37
CA GLY A 131 -3.62 -12.70 -12.12
C GLY A 131 -5.04 -12.44 -11.59
N GLY A 132 -5.31 -11.27 -10.99
CA GLY A 132 -6.57 -10.96 -10.33
C GLY A 132 -6.56 -11.23 -8.81
N ASN A 133 -5.63 -12.05 -8.34
CA ASN A 133 -5.33 -12.31 -6.93
C ASN A 133 -4.27 -11.35 -6.40
N VAL A 134 -3.93 -11.50 -5.14
CA VAL A 134 -2.85 -10.75 -4.47
C VAL A 134 -1.96 -11.74 -3.72
N ILE A 135 -0.67 -11.69 -3.97
CA ILE A 135 0.30 -12.44 -3.17
C ILE A 135 0.88 -11.49 -2.13
N ILE A 136 0.86 -11.93 -0.87
CA ILE A 136 1.41 -11.17 0.26
C ILE A 136 2.54 -11.97 0.87
N SER A 137 3.72 -11.35 0.91
CA SER A 137 4.88 -11.84 1.66
C SER A 137 4.78 -11.36 3.10
N ILE A 138 4.89 -12.26 4.06
CA ILE A 138 4.82 -11.97 5.49
C ILE A 138 6.14 -12.41 6.12
N GLY A 139 7.09 -11.50 6.20
CA GLY A 139 8.46 -11.81 6.64
C GLY A 139 8.52 -12.42 8.03
N ALA A 140 7.77 -11.87 8.99
CA ALA A 140 7.73 -12.37 10.36
C ALA A 140 7.23 -13.82 10.50
N LEU A 141 6.36 -14.26 9.58
CA LEU A 141 5.82 -15.63 9.58
C LEU A 141 6.58 -16.56 8.63
N LYS A 142 7.52 -16.03 7.84
CA LYS A 142 8.19 -16.76 6.75
C LYS A 142 7.19 -17.40 5.78
N GLU A 143 6.11 -16.66 5.48
CA GLU A 143 5.00 -17.12 4.64
C GLU A 143 4.79 -16.22 3.44
N PHE A 144 4.32 -16.85 2.36
CA PHE A 144 3.65 -16.19 1.26
C PHE A 144 2.20 -16.69 1.22
N ARG A 145 1.26 -15.78 1.13
CA ARG A 145 -0.17 -16.10 1.03
C ARG A 145 -0.74 -15.51 -0.23
N GLU A 146 -1.49 -16.31 -0.97
CA GLU A 146 -2.28 -15.85 -2.10
C GLU A 146 -3.72 -15.64 -1.66
N TYR A 147 -4.25 -14.44 -1.93
CA TYR A 147 -5.63 -14.06 -1.65
C TYR A 147 -6.37 -13.79 -2.94
N ASN A 148 -7.61 -14.26 -3.03
CA ASN A 148 -8.50 -13.94 -4.15
C ASN A 148 -9.06 -12.51 -4.01
N SER A 149 -9.92 -12.12 -4.96
CA SER A 149 -10.55 -10.79 -4.96
C SER A 149 -11.50 -10.54 -3.77
N LYS A 150 -11.90 -11.58 -3.05
CA LYS A 150 -12.75 -11.48 -1.86
C LYS A 150 -11.95 -11.44 -0.55
N GLY A 151 -10.63 -11.61 -0.60
CA GLY A 151 -9.77 -11.69 0.58
C GLY A 151 -9.69 -13.09 1.19
N GLU A 152 -10.13 -14.13 0.47
CA GLU A 152 -10.03 -15.51 0.92
C GLU A 152 -8.66 -16.08 0.55
N ILE A 153 -8.06 -16.83 1.46
CA ILE A 153 -6.75 -17.46 1.22
C ILE A 153 -6.93 -18.63 0.24
N MET A 154 -6.24 -18.55 -0.89
CA MET A 154 -6.21 -19.60 -1.90
C MET A 154 -5.06 -20.56 -1.69
N SER A 155 -3.92 -20.04 -1.29
CA SER A 155 -2.69 -20.82 -1.11
C SER A 155 -1.81 -20.22 -0.02
N LYS A 156 -1.09 -21.08 0.69
CA LYS A 156 -0.05 -20.70 1.67
C LYS A 156 1.24 -21.43 1.32
N TYR A 157 2.33 -20.70 1.27
CA TYR A 157 3.66 -21.22 1.03
C TYR A 157 4.54 -20.86 2.21
N TYR A 158 5.21 -21.84 2.77
CA TYR A 158 6.12 -21.67 3.91
C TYR A 158 7.56 -21.74 3.41
N MET A 159 8.38 -20.83 3.89
CA MET A 159 9.82 -20.91 3.68
C MET A 159 10.42 -21.74 4.80
N ASN A 160 10.86 -22.94 4.44
CA ASN A 160 11.52 -23.84 5.39
C ASN A 160 13.02 -23.55 5.38
N ASP A 161 13.43 -22.53 6.14
CA ASP A 161 14.84 -22.21 6.33
C ASP A 161 15.25 -22.54 7.77
N THR A 162 15.93 -23.66 7.91
CA THR A 162 16.41 -24.16 9.21
C THR A 162 17.69 -23.47 9.68
N ASN A 163 18.33 -22.66 8.83
CA ASN A 163 19.68 -22.14 9.08
C ASN A 163 19.73 -20.72 9.68
N PHE A 164 18.60 -20.04 9.83
CA PHE A 164 18.58 -18.70 10.34
C PHE A 164 17.86 -18.59 11.67
N SER A 165 18.63 -18.25 12.70
CA SER A 165 18.13 -17.99 14.06
C SER A 165 17.43 -16.63 14.23
N ASN A 166 17.49 -15.77 13.21
CA ASN A 166 16.93 -14.41 13.29
C ASN A 166 15.62 -14.31 12.51
N PRO A 167 14.47 -13.99 13.14
CA PRO A 167 13.15 -14.03 12.51
C PRO A 167 12.84 -12.85 11.58
N ILE A 168 13.75 -11.89 11.42
CA ILE A 168 13.50 -10.68 10.63
C ILE A 168 14.10 -10.83 9.23
N PHE A 169 13.39 -11.51 8.34
CA PHE A 169 13.76 -11.53 6.93
C PHE A 169 12.72 -10.77 6.10
N LYS A 170 13.18 -9.78 5.37
CA LYS A 170 12.43 -9.17 4.27
C LYS A 170 12.62 -10.03 3.03
N TYR A 171 11.64 -10.86 2.72
CA TYR A 171 11.63 -11.58 1.46
C TYR A 171 11.02 -10.70 0.39
N THR A 172 11.78 -10.48 -0.67
CA THR A 172 11.27 -9.84 -1.89
C THR A 172 10.95 -10.93 -2.89
N MET A 173 9.70 -11.00 -3.33
CA MET A 173 9.31 -11.86 -4.42
C MET A 173 9.36 -11.06 -5.71
N GLY A 174 10.23 -11.44 -6.63
CA GLY A 174 10.31 -10.90 -7.98
C GLY A 174 9.69 -11.89 -8.98
N ARG A 175 8.90 -11.40 -9.93
CA ARG A 175 8.46 -12.17 -11.08
C ARG A 175 9.27 -11.74 -12.27
N TYR A 176 10.02 -12.68 -12.83
CA TYR A 176 10.66 -12.48 -14.13
C TYR A 176 9.68 -12.95 -15.21
N TRP A 177 9.41 -12.08 -16.19
CA TRP A 177 8.74 -12.44 -17.43
C TRP A 177 9.82 -12.80 -18.43
N PHE A 178 9.81 -14.02 -18.92
CA PHE A 178 10.64 -14.45 -20.03
C PHE A 178 9.81 -14.40 -21.31
#